data_aa3bc7d3c88303e9984023b9d5970b79
#
_entry.id   aa3bc7d3c88303e9984023b9d5970b79
#
_cell.length_a   1.000
_cell.length_b   1.000
_cell.length_c   1.000
_cell.angle_alpha   90.00
_cell.angle_beta   90.00
_cell.angle_gamma   90.00
#
_symmetry.space_group_name_H-M   'P 1'
#
loop_
_entity.id
_entity.type
_entity.pdbx_description
1 polymer ?
#
loop_
_entity_poly.entity_id
_entity_poly.type
_entity_poly.pdbx_seq_one_letter_code
_entity_poly.pdbx_strand_id
1 'polypeptide(L)'
;MSAYNPAHIVNPTVAAPSRQGLFKKRNSLIPGLLLTLGIASIAWFAGKQFPVIGGPVFGIILGIIYSNALGIRTVMQPGIVFSSKKILQWSVILLGFGLSFGEIVSTGGESLAVTFVTISVAFISAWLLGKILGIQGKLRTLIGVGTAICGGSAIAAVTPIIKPEDHETAYAISTIFLFNIIAVLLFPALGHMLQLSDYGFGLWAGAAINDTSSVVAAGYAYSQQAGDYATIVKLTRATLIIPICLFLVFLEAWRQKKNNMPNVALAQIFPWFILWFLVASGVRSTGLLPEALLPWLSGAAKFMIIMALSAIGLSTNLRKIVSTGIRPILLGLGVWVAVAVSALLVQYGMNQL
;
A
#
# COMPACT_ATOMS: atom_id res chain seq x y z
N MET A 1 54.39 -33.68 -13.95
CA MET A 1 54.95 -32.63 -13.13
C MET A 1 54.75 -31.31 -13.90
N SER A 2 53.72 -30.54 -13.57
CA SER A 2 53.57 -29.15 -14.03
C SER A 2 52.98 -28.39 -12.89
N ALA A 3 53.69 -27.33 -12.47
CA ALA A 3 53.50 -26.59 -11.27
C ALA A 3 52.22 -25.70 -11.32
N TYR A 4 51.40 -25.80 -10.31
CA TYR A 4 50.26 -24.94 -10.05
C TYR A 4 50.76 -23.63 -9.36
N ASN A 5 50.52 -22.50 -9.99
CA ASN A 5 50.89 -21.18 -9.48
C ASN A 5 49.67 -20.48 -8.84
N PRO A 6 49.64 -20.26 -7.50
CA PRO A 6 48.53 -19.59 -6.86
C PRO A 6 48.85 -18.11 -6.61
N ALA A 7 48.54 -17.25 -7.55
CA ALA A 7 48.58 -15.81 -7.30
C ALA A 7 47.60 -15.09 -8.26
N HIS A 8 46.39 -14.78 -7.79
CA HIS A 8 45.60 -13.60 -8.12
C HIS A 8 44.24 -13.66 -7.39
N ILE A 9 44.29 -13.54 -6.06
CA ILE A 9 43.09 -13.13 -5.30
C ILE A 9 43.12 -11.59 -5.31
N VAL A 10 42.42 -10.99 -6.24
CA VAL A 10 42.13 -9.55 -6.22
C VAL A 10 40.92 -9.34 -5.29
N ASN A 11 41.21 -8.82 -4.08
CA ASN A 11 40.20 -8.27 -3.18
C ASN A 11 39.48 -7.11 -3.87
N PRO A 12 38.12 -7.13 -4.04
CA PRO A 12 37.43 -5.93 -4.42
C PRO A 12 37.32 -5.02 -3.19
N THR A 13 38.22 -4.05 -3.09
CA THR A 13 38.09 -2.88 -2.22
C THR A 13 36.75 -2.21 -2.55
N VAL A 14 35.80 -2.29 -1.61
CA VAL A 14 34.56 -1.52 -1.65
C VAL A 14 34.95 -0.04 -1.55
N ALA A 15 35.03 0.63 -2.69
CA ALA A 15 35.28 2.06 -2.75
C ALA A 15 34.12 2.81 -2.06
N ALA A 16 34.45 3.62 -1.06
CA ALA A 16 33.49 4.52 -0.43
C ALA A 16 32.83 5.41 -1.51
N PRO A 17 31.50 5.64 -1.43
CA PRO A 17 30.80 6.42 -2.44
C PRO A 17 31.37 7.86 -2.48
N SER A 18 31.89 8.25 -3.63
CA SER A 18 32.44 9.59 -3.85
C SER A 18 31.34 10.65 -3.63
N ARG A 19 31.70 11.81 -3.04
CA ARG A 19 30.77 12.94 -2.84
C ARG A 19 30.03 13.36 -4.12
N GLN A 20 30.61 13.15 -5.30
CA GLN A 20 29.95 13.37 -6.59
C GLN A 20 28.74 12.47 -6.84
N GLY A 21 28.70 11.24 -6.28
CA GLY A 21 27.53 10.34 -6.37
C GLY A 21 26.32 10.84 -5.59
N LEU A 22 26.53 11.53 -4.47
CA LEU A 22 25.47 12.09 -3.64
C LEU A 22 24.78 13.29 -4.32
N PHE A 23 25.54 14.16 -5.00
CA PHE A 23 24.98 15.29 -5.75
C PHE A 23 24.24 14.84 -7.01
N LYS A 24 24.75 13.82 -7.72
CA LYS A 24 24.09 13.25 -8.91
C LYS A 24 22.76 12.55 -8.57
N LYS A 25 22.65 11.97 -7.37
CA LYS A 25 21.42 11.32 -6.89
C LYS A 25 20.33 12.34 -6.51
N ARG A 26 20.70 13.53 -6.01
CA ARG A 26 19.75 14.61 -5.65
C ARG A 26 19.14 15.29 -6.87
N ASN A 27 19.92 15.51 -7.92
CA ASN A 27 19.42 16.08 -9.18
C ASN A 27 18.51 15.11 -9.97
N SER A 28 18.50 13.82 -9.64
CA SER A 28 17.66 12.83 -10.32
C SER A 28 16.21 12.78 -9.80
N LEU A 29 15.88 13.43 -8.68
CA LEU A 29 14.49 13.46 -8.15
C LEU A 29 13.62 14.48 -8.89
N ILE A 30 14.19 15.61 -9.29
CA ILE A 30 13.45 16.76 -9.83
C ILE A 30 12.60 16.40 -11.07
N PRO A 31 13.12 15.71 -12.11
CA PRO A 31 12.32 15.44 -13.31
C PRO A 31 11.09 14.58 -13.02
N GLY A 32 11.22 13.57 -12.15
CA GLY A 32 10.10 12.72 -11.76
C GLY A 32 9.09 13.45 -10.86
N LEU A 33 9.56 14.30 -9.94
CA LEU A 33 8.70 15.16 -9.11
C LEU A 33 7.90 16.15 -9.96
N LEU A 34 8.53 16.80 -10.93
CA LEU A 34 7.85 17.74 -11.82
C LEU A 34 6.79 17.03 -12.68
N LEU A 35 7.09 15.83 -13.18
CA LEU A 35 6.12 15.03 -13.93
C LEU A 35 4.91 14.66 -13.06
N THR A 36 5.16 14.15 -11.85
CA THR A 36 4.06 13.79 -10.93
C THR A 36 3.25 15.00 -10.50
N LEU A 37 3.88 16.13 -10.26
CA LEU A 37 3.22 17.40 -9.94
C LEU A 37 2.34 17.87 -11.11
N GLY A 38 2.84 17.82 -12.34
CA GLY A 38 2.08 18.22 -13.53
C GLY A 38 0.83 17.36 -13.72
N ILE A 39 0.96 16.02 -13.64
CA ILE A 39 -0.19 15.12 -13.74
C ILE A 39 -1.15 15.34 -12.57
N ALA A 40 -0.65 15.53 -11.35
CA ALA A 40 -1.48 15.79 -10.18
C ALA A 40 -2.27 17.09 -10.31
N SER A 41 -1.67 18.13 -10.87
CA SER A 41 -2.37 19.41 -11.12
C SER A 41 -3.52 19.22 -12.09
N ILE A 42 -3.30 18.52 -13.20
CA ILE A 42 -4.36 18.20 -14.18
C ILE A 42 -5.46 17.37 -13.51
N ALA A 43 -5.07 16.33 -12.74
CA ALA A 43 -6.01 15.47 -12.02
C ALA A 43 -6.82 16.22 -10.96
N TRP A 44 -6.20 17.18 -10.27
CA TRP A 44 -6.88 18.06 -9.30
C TRP A 44 -7.97 18.90 -9.96
N PHE A 45 -7.66 19.53 -11.09
CA PHE A 45 -8.64 20.31 -11.85
C PHE A 45 -9.74 19.42 -12.43
N ALA A 46 -9.40 18.27 -13.01
CA ALA A 46 -10.38 17.32 -13.53
C ALA A 46 -11.31 16.80 -12.41
N GLY A 47 -10.77 16.51 -11.24
CA GLY A 47 -11.55 16.08 -10.07
C GLY A 47 -12.52 17.14 -9.54
N LYS A 48 -12.21 18.44 -9.72
CA LYS A 48 -13.15 19.52 -9.40
C LYS A 48 -14.31 19.60 -10.39
N GLN A 49 -14.08 19.29 -11.68
CA GLN A 49 -15.11 19.28 -12.71
C GLN A 49 -15.99 18.03 -12.64
N PHE A 50 -15.43 16.91 -12.21
CA PHE A 50 -16.11 15.63 -12.09
C PHE A 50 -15.98 15.07 -10.65
N PRO A 51 -16.72 15.63 -9.67
CA PRO A 51 -16.59 15.27 -8.27
C PRO A 51 -16.87 13.78 -7.98
N VAL A 52 -17.77 13.16 -8.76
CA VAL A 52 -18.12 11.72 -8.62
C VAL A 52 -16.92 10.80 -8.87
N ILE A 53 -15.99 11.20 -9.74
CA ILE A 53 -14.78 10.41 -10.02
C ILE A 53 -13.67 10.80 -9.05
N GLY A 54 -13.53 12.09 -8.76
CA GLY A 54 -12.53 12.63 -7.85
C GLY A 54 -11.11 12.71 -8.43
N GLY A 55 -10.34 13.67 -7.90
CA GLY A 55 -8.94 13.88 -8.31
C GLY A 55 -8.01 12.66 -8.15
N PRO A 56 -8.12 11.91 -7.07
CA PRO A 56 -7.32 10.69 -6.85
C PRO A 56 -7.41 9.67 -7.99
N VAL A 57 -8.62 9.40 -8.46
CA VAL A 57 -8.89 8.47 -9.57
C VAL A 57 -8.31 8.98 -10.88
N PHE A 58 -8.52 10.27 -11.19
CA PHE A 58 -7.90 10.91 -12.37
C PHE A 58 -6.38 10.82 -12.32
N GLY A 59 -5.76 11.01 -11.14
CA GLY A 59 -4.31 10.91 -10.96
C GLY A 59 -3.77 9.53 -11.37
N ILE A 60 -4.40 8.46 -10.90
CA ILE A 60 -4.01 7.08 -11.27
C ILE A 60 -4.20 6.85 -12.76
N ILE A 61 -5.37 7.18 -13.31
CA ILE A 61 -5.70 6.93 -14.73
C ILE A 61 -4.74 7.67 -15.66
N LEU A 62 -4.53 8.96 -15.43
CA LEU A 62 -3.61 9.76 -16.24
C LEU A 62 -2.17 9.25 -16.14
N GLY A 63 -1.74 8.83 -14.94
CA GLY A 63 -0.44 8.21 -14.73
C GLY A 63 -0.26 6.91 -15.52
N ILE A 64 -1.27 6.02 -15.50
CA ILE A 64 -1.26 4.75 -16.25
C ILE A 64 -1.22 5.02 -17.75
N ILE A 65 -2.07 5.92 -18.25
CA ILE A 65 -2.12 6.27 -19.67
C ILE A 65 -0.75 6.83 -20.11
N TYR A 66 -0.18 7.78 -19.37
CA TYR A 66 1.11 8.36 -19.68
C TYR A 66 2.22 7.30 -19.74
N SER A 67 2.31 6.45 -18.70
CA SER A 67 3.40 5.46 -18.60
C SER A 67 3.35 4.38 -19.68
N ASN A 68 2.16 3.96 -20.09
CA ASN A 68 1.99 2.91 -21.08
C ASN A 68 1.98 3.42 -22.54
N ALA A 69 1.63 4.70 -22.76
CA ALA A 69 1.64 5.33 -24.08
C ALA A 69 3.02 5.92 -24.44
N LEU A 70 3.63 6.66 -23.51
CA LEU A 70 4.87 7.42 -23.76
C LEU A 70 6.10 6.77 -23.16
N GLY A 71 5.92 5.85 -22.21
CA GLY A 71 6.99 5.25 -21.44
C GLY A 71 7.59 6.21 -20.40
N ILE A 72 8.36 5.65 -19.47
CA ILE A 72 9.03 6.44 -18.42
C ILE A 72 10.55 6.41 -18.65
N ARG A 73 11.14 7.59 -18.83
CA ARG A 73 12.59 7.72 -18.91
C ARG A 73 13.23 7.38 -17.57
N THR A 74 14.36 6.67 -17.58
CA THR A 74 15.07 6.21 -16.38
C THR A 74 15.41 7.35 -15.42
N VAL A 75 15.67 8.55 -15.94
CA VAL A 75 15.96 9.76 -15.15
C VAL A 75 14.77 10.21 -14.29
N MET A 76 13.53 9.90 -14.68
CA MET A 76 12.32 10.29 -13.95
C MET A 76 11.95 9.30 -12.84
N GLN A 77 12.40 8.04 -12.94
CA GLN A 77 12.03 6.97 -12.00
C GLN A 77 12.29 7.30 -10.52
N PRO A 78 13.47 7.85 -10.12
CA PRO A 78 13.71 8.15 -8.70
C PRO A 78 12.70 9.13 -8.11
N GLY A 79 12.31 10.18 -8.84
CA GLY A 79 11.31 11.15 -8.40
C GLY A 79 9.90 10.56 -8.34
N ILE A 80 9.53 9.69 -9.29
CA ILE A 80 8.25 8.97 -9.28
C ILE A 80 8.18 8.04 -8.07
N VAL A 81 9.23 7.24 -7.80
CA VAL A 81 9.27 6.35 -6.63
C VAL A 81 9.26 7.15 -5.31
N PHE A 82 9.92 8.29 -5.27
CA PHE A 82 9.87 9.19 -4.11
C PHE A 82 8.43 9.70 -3.88
N SER A 83 7.74 10.13 -4.94
CA SER A 83 6.36 10.60 -4.84
C SER A 83 5.41 9.51 -4.39
N SER A 84 5.47 8.32 -4.97
CA SER A 84 4.60 7.20 -4.63
C SER A 84 4.78 6.67 -3.21
N LYS A 85 5.97 6.88 -2.59
CA LYS A 85 6.25 6.39 -1.23
C LYS A 85 6.30 7.50 -0.20
N LYS A 86 7.18 8.49 -0.39
CA LYS A 86 7.44 9.51 0.65
C LYS A 86 6.36 10.59 0.69
N ILE A 87 5.91 11.08 -0.47
CA ILE A 87 4.83 12.07 -0.50
C ILE A 87 3.53 11.46 0.01
N LEU A 88 3.25 10.18 -0.30
CA LEU A 88 2.12 9.47 0.29
C LEU A 88 2.22 9.39 1.82
N GLN A 89 3.38 9.00 2.36
CA GLN A 89 3.57 8.94 3.81
C GLN A 89 3.34 10.31 4.48
N TRP A 90 3.88 11.37 3.89
CA TRP A 90 3.70 12.73 4.40
C TRP A 90 2.24 13.21 4.29
N SER A 91 1.54 12.85 3.20
CA SER A 91 0.12 13.19 3.06
C SER A 91 -0.73 12.54 4.15
N VAL A 92 -0.46 11.28 4.47
CA VAL A 92 -1.16 10.57 5.55
C VAL A 92 -0.85 11.21 6.92
N ILE A 93 0.41 11.60 7.17
CA ILE A 93 0.75 12.33 8.40
C ILE A 93 -0.04 13.65 8.50
N LEU A 94 -0.12 14.41 7.40
CA LEU A 94 -0.89 15.65 7.37
C LEU A 94 -2.40 15.44 7.61
N LEU A 95 -2.97 14.32 7.14
CA LEU A 95 -4.36 13.96 7.44
C LEU A 95 -4.60 13.80 8.95
N GLY A 96 -3.58 13.36 9.70
CA GLY A 96 -3.68 13.24 11.17
C GLY A 96 -4.04 14.54 11.87
N PHE A 97 -3.65 15.69 11.32
CA PHE A 97 -4.07 17.00 11.87
C PHE A 97 -5.56 17.32 11.66
N GLY A 98 -6.24 16.59 10.76
CA GLY A 98 -7.68 16.72 10.55
C GLY A 98 -8.54 15.87 11.50
N LEU A 99 -7.94 14.92 12.20
CA LEU A 99 -8.62 13.89 12.99
C LEU A 99 -8.27 14.02 14.49
N SER A 100 -9.27 13.86 15.36
CA SER A 100 -9.00 13.79 16.79
C SER A 100 -8.48 12.42 17.20
N PHE A 101 -7.67 12.36 18.26
CA PHE A 101 -7.15 11.10 18.79
C PHE A 101 -8.28 10.17 19.27
N GLY A 102 -9.35 10.75 19.81
CA GLY A 102 -10.54 10.00 20.23
C GLY A 102 -11.22 9.30 19.06
N GLU A 103 -11.41 9.98 17.91
CA GLU A 103 -11.96 9.39 16.70
C GLU A 103 -11.09 8.25 16.18
N ILE A 104 -9.75 8.37 16.23
CA ILE A 104 -8.85 7.31 15.81
C ILE A 104 -8.99 6.08 16.70
N VAL A 105 -9.05 6.25 18.01
CA VAL A 105 -9.16 5.15 18.96
C VAL A 105 -10.53 4.46 18.85
N SER A 106 -11.63 5.21 18.74
CA SER A 106 -12.97 4.61 18.61
C SER A 106 -13.11 3.87 17.28
N THR A 107 -12.87 4.53 16.15
CA THR A 107 -12.97 3.91 14.82
C THR A 107 -12.00 2.73 14.67
N GLY A 108 -10.75 2.89 15.15
CA GLY A 108 -9.77 1.82 15.15
C GLY A 108 -10.24 0.62 15.95
N GLY A 109 -10.76 0.83 17.16
CA GLY A 109 -11.30 -0.21 18.03
C GLY A 109 -12.49 -0.93 17.42
N GLU A 110 -13.46 -0.19 16.89
CA GLU A 110 -14.66 -0.74 16.23
C GLU A 110 -14.32 -1.56 14.98
N SER A 111 -13.24 -1.16 14.26
CA SER A 111 -12.78 -1.88 13.07
C SER A 111 -12.08 -3.21 13.36
N LEU A 112 -11.68 -3.49 14.61
CA LEU A 112 -10.88 -4.67 14.95
C LEU A 112 -11.60 -5.97 14.61
N ALA A 113 -12.90 -6.08 14.90
CA ALA A 113 -13.68 -7.29 14.61
C ALA A 113 -13.69 -7.61 13.11
N VAL A 114 -14.01 -6.63 12.28
CA VAL A 114 -13.98 -6.76 10.80
C VAL A 114 -12.55 -7.07 10.33
N THR A 115 -11.55 -6.42 10.91
CA THR A 115 -10.14 -6.62 10.57
C THR A 115 -9.67 -8.04 10.86
N PHE A 116 -9.96 -8.60 12.04
CA PHE A 116 -9.55 -9.95 12.39
C PHE A 116 -10.25 -11.01 11.52
N VAL A 117 -11.53 -10.86 11.25
CA VAL A 117 -12.26 -11.77 10.36
C VAL A 117 -11.68 -11.70 8.95
N THR A 118 -11.52 -10.51 8.39
CA THR A 118 -11.01 -10.35 7.02
C THR A 118 -9.56 -10.80 6.85
N ILE A 119 -8.70 -10.63 7.85
CA ILE A 119 -7.34 -11.19 7.85
C ILE A 119 -7.39 -12.72 7.84
N SER A 120 -8.22 -13.31 8.70
CA SER A 120 -8.39 -14.76 8.77
C SER A 120 -8.91 -15.32 7.45
N VAL A 121 -9.94 -14.70 6.88
CA VAL A 121 -10.49 -15.07 5.56
C VAL A 121 -9.42 -14.94 4.47
N ALA A 122 -8.58 -13.89 4.48
CA ALA A 122 -7.52 -13.72 3.51
C ALA A 122 -6.51 -14.88 3.55
N PHE A 123 -6.05 -15.29 4.74
CA PHE A 123 -5.12 -16.40 4.87
C PHE A 123 -5.75 -17.75 4.52
N ILE A 124 -6.96 -18.01 4.99
CA ILE A 124 -7.70 -19.27 4.74
C ILE A 124 -7.98 -19.40 3.24
N SER A 125 -8.54 -18.37 2.62
CA SER A 125 -8.86 -18.36 1.19
C SER A 125 -7.57 -18.44 0.32
N ALA A 126 -6.49 -17.74 0.68
CA ALA A 126 -5.22 -17.85 -0.02
C ALA A 126 -4.64 -19.26 0.07
N TRP A 127 -4.73 -19.91 1.22
CA TRP A 127 -4.28 -21.28 1.40
C TRP A 127 -5.14 -22.26 0.61
N LEU A 128 -6.47 -22.19 0.71
CA LEU A 128 -7.40 -23.10 0.07
C LEU A 128 -7.37 -22.95 -1.46
N LEU A 129 -7.62 -21.73 -1.97
CA LEU A 129 -7.64 -21.47 -3.40
C LEU A 129 -6.26 -21.68 -4.04
N GLY A 130 -5.18 -21.30 -3.33
CA GLY A 130 -3.83 -21.54 -3.82
C GLY A 130 -3.49 -23.02 -3.94
N LYS A 131 -4.02 -23.89 -3.05
CA LYS A 131 -3.89 -25.34 -3.16
C LYS A 131 -4.68 -25.88 -4.36
N ILE A 132 -5.89 -25.41 -4.57
CA ILE A 132 -6.76 -25.81 -5.70
C ILE A 132 -6.11 -25.40 -7.03
N LEU A 133 -5.53 -24.20 -7.12
CA LEU A 133 -4.90 -23.68 -8.34
C LEU A 133 -3.48 -24.22 -8.57
N GLY A 134 -2.96 -25.08 -7.69
CA GLY A 134 -1.62 -25.65 -7.79
C GLY A 134 -0.51 -24.61 -7.66
N ILE A 135 -0.72 -23.54 -6.89
CA ILE A 135 0.27 -22.46 -6.68
C ILE A 135 1.23 -22.83 -5.57
N GLN A 136 2.52 -22.54 -5.75
CA GLN A 136 3.56 -22.80 -4.76
C GLN A 136 3.29 -22.09 -3.43
N GLY A 137 3.72 -22.71 -2.32
CA GLY A 137 3.39 -22.25 -0.97
C GLY A 137 3.85 -20.82 -0.65
N LYS A 138 5.02 -20.40 -1.16
CA LYS A 138 5.58 -19.06 -0.90
C LYS A 138 4.79 -17.98 -1.64
N LEU A 139 4.51 -18.15 -2.93
CA LEU A 139 3.70 -17.22 -3.71
C LEU A 139 2.29 -17.08 -3.12
N ARG A 140 1.68 -18.19 -2.72
CA ARG A 140 0.38 -18.23 -2.05
C ARG A 140 0.40 -17.43 -0.74
N THR A 141 1.45 -17.60 0.08
CA THR A 141 1.63 -16.84 1.32
C THR A 141 1.79 -15.34 1.06
N LEU A 142 2.58 -14.97 0.03
CA LEU A 142 2.78 -13.56 -0.33
C LEU A 142 1.47 -12.87 -0.78
N ILE A 143 0.66 -13.55 -1.61
CA ILE A 143 -0.64 -13.00 -2.05
C ILE A 143 -1.59 -12.91 -0.85
N GLY A 144 -1.61 -13.92 0.03
CA GLY A 144 -2.41 -13.90 1.26
C GLY A 144 -2.03 -12.75 2.18
N VAL A 145 -0.75 -12.59 2.50
CA VAL A 145 -0.23 -11.49 3.34
C VAL A 145 -0.47 -10.12 2.71
N GLY A 146 -0.23 -10.00 1.40
CA GLY A 146 -0.49 -8.77 0.65
C GLY A 146 -1.95 -8.34 0.73
N THR A 147 -2.89 -9.29 0.56
CA THR A 147 -4.33 -9.01 0.69
C THR A 147 -4.74 -8.80 2.15
N ALA A 148 -4.13 -9.55 3.07
CA ALA A 148 -4.48 -9.51 4.49
C ALA A 148 -4.09 -8.19 5.18
N ILE A 149 -3.03 -7.50 4.79
CA ILE A 149 -2.48 -6.38 5.57
C ILE A 149 -2.48 -5.08 4.76
N CYS A 150 -1.37 -4.79 4.06
CA CYS A 150 -1.16 -3.50 3.39
C CYS A 150 -0.48 -3.63 2.02
N GLY A 151 -0.84 -4.66 1.26
CA GLY A 151 -0.39 -4.83 -0.11
C GLY A 151 1.09 -5.09 -0.25
N GLY A 152 1.73 -4.31 -1.12
CA GLY A 152 3.15 -4.46 -1.45
C GLY A 152 4.09 -4.27 -0.26
N SER A 153 3.74 -3.43 0.72
CA SER A 153 4.55 -3.22 1.93
C SER A 153 4.61 -4.49 2.79
N ALA A 154 3.49 -5.20 2.92
CA ALA A 154 3.42 -6.47 3.64
C ALA A 154 4.21 -7.57 2.91
N ILE A 155 4.13 -7.64 1.59
CA ILE A 155 4.94 -8.55 0.77
C ILE A 155 6.42 -8.28 1.01
N ALA A 156 6.85 -7.01 0.94
CA ALA A 156 8.25 -6.63 1.13
C ALA A 156 8.77 -7.00 2.53
N ALA A 157 7.94 -6.85 3.58
CA ALA A 157 8.30 -7.19 4.95
C ALA A 157 8.44 -8.72 5.17
N VAL A 158 7.63 -9.52 4.48
CA VAL A 158 7.61 -10.99 4.62
C VAL A 158 8.63 -11.67 3.70
N THR A 159 9.02 -11.06 2.59
CA THR A 159 10.00 -11.59 1.65
C THR A 159 11.31 -12.06 2.32
N PRO A 160 11.99 -11.28 3.19
CA PRO A 160 13.21 -11.73 3.85
C PRO A 160 12.99 -12.90 4.83
N ILE A 161 11.75 -13.09 5.33
CA ILE A 161 11.38 -14.15 6.27
C ILE A 161 11.24 -15.47 5.54
N ILE A 162 10.39 -15.52 4.50
CA ILE A 162 10.07 -16.77 3.79
C ILE A 162 10.99 -17.06 2.60
N LYS A 163 11.82 -16.08 2.20
CA LYS A 163 12.80 -16.17 1.11
C LYS A 163 12.19 -16.81 -0.15
N PRO A 164 11.19 -16.15 -0.78
CA PRO A 164 10.62 -16.60 -2.04
C PRO A 164 11.62 -16.41 -3.17
N GLU A 165 11.33 -16.97 -4.34
CA GLU A 165 12.06 -16.64 -5.56
C GLU A 165 11.66 -15.22 -6.05
N ASP A 166 12.57 -14.57 -6.79
CA ASP A 166 12.34 -13.19 -7.26
C ASP A 166 11.08 -13.08 -8.13
N HIS A 167 10.79 -14.10 -8.95
CA HIS A 167 9.60 -14.12 -9.77
C HIS A 167 8.32 -14.27 -8.94
N GLU A 168 8.32 -15.04 -7.83
CA GLU A 168 7.16 -15.17 -6.93
C GLU A 168 6.83 -13.83 -6.30
N THR A 169 7.86 -13.10 -5.82
CA THR A 169 7.69 -11.75 -5.27
C THR A 169 7.11 -10.79 -6.31
N ALA A 170 7.64 -10.82 -7.54
CA ALA A 170 7.16 -9.98 -8.63
C ALA A 170 5.70 -10.29 -9.00
N TYR A 171 5.33 -11.57 -9.05
CA TYR A 171 3.96 -11.99 -9.34
C TYR A 171 2.98 -11.59 -8.25
N ALA A 172 3.35 -11.77 -6.96
CA ALA A 172 2.53 -11.34 -5.85
C ALA A 172 2.28 -9.82 -5.88
N ILE A 173 3.34 -9.02 -6.05
CA ILE A 173 3.24 -7.57 -6.13
C ILE A 173 2.35 -7.15 -7.31
N SER A 174 2.57 -7.71 -8.50
CA SER A 174 1.79 -7.37 -9.70
C SER A 174 0.30 -7.69 -9.52
N THR A 175 -0.02 -8.85 -8.92
CA THR A 175 -1.39 -9.27 -8.62
C THR A 175 -2.07 -8.30 -7.66
N ILE A 176 -1.40 -7.94 -6.56
CA ILE A 176 -1.94 -7.01 -5.58
C ILE A 176 -2.15 -5.61 -6.19
N PHE A 177 -1.20 -5.11 -6.98
CA PHE A 177 -1.35 -3.81 -7.65
C PHE A 177 -2.49 -3.78 -8.65
N LEU A 178 -2.71 -4.88 -9.39
CA LEU A 178 -3.85 -5.00 -10.31
C LEU A 178 -5.18 -4.78 -9.55
N PHE A 179 -5.38 -5.50 -8.46
CA PHE A 179 -6.63 -5.39 -7.68
C PHE A 179 -6.75 -4.06 -6.94
N ASN A 180 -5.65 -3.42 -6.59
CA ASN A 180 -5.68 -2.07 -6.03
C ASN A 180 -6.22 -1.04 -7.03
N ILE A 181 -5.77 -1.12 -8.29
CA ILE A 181 -6.27 -0.22 -9.36
C ILE A 181 -7.77 -0.47 -9.60
N ILE A 182 -8.16 -1.74 -9.71
CA ILE A 182 -9.57 -2.11 -9.89
C ILE A 182 -10.41 -1.62 -8.70
N ALA A 183 -9.91 -1.77 -7.48
CA ALA A 183 -10.62 -1.36 -6.27
C ALA A 183 -10.87 0.15 -6.23
N VAL A 184 -9.89 0.98 -6.59
CA VAL A 184 -10.06 2.45 -6.60
C VAL A 184 -11.21 2.89 -7.52
N LEU A 185 -11.40 2.16 -8.64
CA LEU A 185 -12.44 2.47 -9.61
C LEU A 185 -13.79 1.86 -9.22
N LEU A 186 -13.76 0.63 -8.71
CA LEU A 186 -14.97 -0.18 -8.53
C LEU A 186 -15.65 0.06 -7.18
N PHE A 187 -14.87 0.23 -6.10
CA PHE A 187 -15.45 0.31 -4.74
C PHE A 187 -16.37 1.52 -4.55
N PRO A 188 -16.01 2.76 -4.96
CA PRO A 188 -16.92 3.89 -4.80
C PRO A 188 -18.25 3.68 -5.52
N ALA A 189 -18.21 3.15 -6.75
CA ALA A 189 -19.41 2.83 -7.52
C ALA A 189 -20.27 1.77 -6.82
N LEU A 190 -19.67 0.68 -6.35
CA LEU A 190 -20.38 -0.36 -5.61
C LEU A 190 -20.91 0.16 -4.27
N GLY A 191 -20.17 1.00 -3.56
CA GLY A 191 -20.62 1.60 -2.31
C GLY A 191 -21.89 2.43 -2.49
N HIS A 192 -21.96 3.24 -3.55
CA HIS A 192 -23.16 3.99 -3.89
C HIS A 192 -24.31 3.09 -4.32
N MET A 193 -24.04 2.02 -5.09
CA MET A 193 -25.07 1.03 -5.47
C MET A 193 -25.65 0.29 -4.27
N LEU A 194 -24.82 -0.02 -3.27
CA LEU A 194 -25.21 -0.68 -2.03
C LEU A 194 -25.76 0.31 -0.99
N GLN A 195 -25.79 1.60 -1.30
CA GLN A 195 -26.24 2.68 -0.42
C GLN A 195 -25.57 2.67 0.97
N LEU A 196 -24.26 2.37 0.98
CA LEU A 196 -23.49 2.34 2.22
C LEU A 196 -23.38 3.73 2.83
N SER A 197 -23.46 3.81 4.17
CA SER A 197 -23.14 5.03 4.89
C SER A 197 -21.65 5.40 4.72
N ASP A 198 -21.28 6.64 5.01
CA ASP A 198 -19.87 7.06 4.97
C ASP A 198 -18.99 6.21 5.88
N TYR A 199 -19.49 5.87 7.06
CA TYR A 199 -18.83 4.97 8.00
C TYR A 199 -18.73 3.54 7.45
N GLY A 200 -19.85 2.97 7.00
CA GLY A 200 -19.90 1.62 6.44
C GLY A 200 -18.99 1.47 5.22
N PHE A 201 -19.00 2.44 4.29
CA PHE A 201 -18.07 2.44 3.17
C PHE A 201 -16.61 2.57 3.61
N GLY A 202 -16.32 3.47 4.55
CA GLY A 202 -14.97 3.65 5.09
C GLY A 202 -14.42 2.38 5.72
N LEU A 203 -15.22 1.69 6.52
CA LEU A 203 -14.88 0.42 7.15
C LEU A 203 -14.66 -0.68 6.10
N TRP A 204 -15.56 -0.77 5.11
CA TRP A 204 -15.43 -1.74 4.01
C TRP A 204 -14.19 -1.50 3.17
N ALA A 205 -13.98 -0.28 2.69
CA ALA A 205 -12.83 0.09 1.87
C ALA A 205 -11.51 -0.12 2.64
N GLY A 206 -11.44 0.30 3.90
CA GLY A 206 -10.26 0.11 4.77
C GLY A 206 -9.93 -1.36 5.01
N ALA A 207 -10.96 -2.21 5.15
CA ALA A 207 -10.80 -3.64 5.38
C ALA A 207 -10.55 -4.46 4.11
N ALA A 208 -11.10 -4.08 2.95
CA ALA A 208 -11.11 -4.91 1.75
C ALA A 208 -10.12 -4.46 0.66
N ILE A 209 -9.76 -3.19 0.57
CA ILE A 209 -8.75 -2.72 -0.37
C ILE A 209 -7.35 -2.96 0.21
N ASN A 210 -6.42 -3.50 -0.59
CA ASN A 210 -5.17 -4.02 -0.04
C ASN A 210 -4.18 -2.92 0.35
N ASP A 211 -3.95 -1.90 -0.49
CA ASP A 211 -2.93 -0.88 -0.27
C ASP A 211 -3.50 0.40 0.32
N THR A 212 -2.73 1.04 1.22
CA THR A 212 -3.14 2.27 1.90
C THR A 212 -3.46 3.41 0.92
N SER A 213 -2.67 3.57 -0.15
CA SER A 213 -2.91 4.62 -1.13
C SER A 213 -4.23 4.44 -1.86
N SER A 214 -4.56 3.20 -2.21
CA SER A 214 -5.81 2.84 -2.91
C SER A 214 -7.03 2.97 -1.98
N VAL A 215 -6.87 2.66 -0.68
CA VAL A 215 -7.90 2.91 0.34
C VAL A 215 -8.21 4.40 0.44
N VAL A 216 -7.18 5.22 0.58
CA VAL A 216 -7.31 6.67 0.67
C VAL A 216 -7.95 7.23 -0.60
N ALA A 217 -7.53 6.74 -1.77
CA ALA A 217 -8.12 7.14 -3.05
C ALA A 217 -9.62 6.82 -3.14
N ALA A 218 -10.00 5.57 -2.87
CA ALA A 218 -11.38 5.12 -2.93
C ALA A 218 -12.25 5.81 -1.85
N GLY A 219 -11.72 5.96 -0.63
CA GLY A 219 -12.40 6.61 0.47
C GLY A 219 -12.76 8.07 0.14
N TYR A 220 -11.78 8.87 -0.27
CA TYR A 220 -12.01 10.27 -0.62
C TYR A 220 -12.72 10.48 -1.97
N ALA A 221 -12.77 9.46 -2.84
CA ALA A 221 -13.62 9.47 -4.01
C ALA A 221 -15.09 9.25 -3.63
N TYR A 222 -15.37 8.55 -2.55
CA TYR A 222 -16.71 8.33 -2.03
C TYR A 222 -17.23 9.57 -1.28
N SER A 223 -16.55 9.93 -0.19
CA SER A 223 -16.81 11.16 0.58
C SER A 223 -15.61 11.53 1.44
N GLN A 224 -15.64 12.76 2.01
CA GLN A 224 -14.61 13.18 2.96
C GLN A 224 -14.59 12.29 4.21
N GLN A 225 -15.75 12.03 4.80
CA GLN A 225 -15.89 11.22 6.02
C GLN A 225 -15.49 9.77 5.77
N ALA A 226 -15.94 9.18 4.67
CA ALA A 226 -15.53 7.83 4.27
C ALA A 226 -14.02 7.70 4.08
N GLY A 227 -13.35 8.73 3.53
CA GLY A 227 -11.90 8.79 3.38
C GLY A 227 -11.17 8.79 4.72
N ASP A 228 -11.67 9.57 5.68
CA ASP A 228 -11.12 9.65 7.03
C ASP A 228 -11.27 8.31 7.76
N TYR A 229 -12.47 7.71 7.78
CA TYR A 229 -12.71 6.39 8.36
C TYR A 229 -11.88 5.29 7.71
N ALA A 230 -11.88 5.22 6.37
CA ALA A 230 -11.11 4.22 5.63
C ALA A 230 -9.61 4.30 5.94
N THR A 231 -9.09 5.53 6.11
CA THR A 231 -7.68 5.75 6.46
C THR A 231 -7.37 5.20 7.85
N ILE A 232 -8.19 5.51 8.86
CA ILE A 232 -8.01 5.01 10.22
C ILE A 232 -8.04 3.49 10.25
N VAL A 233 -9.07 2.88 9.65
CA VAL A 233 -9.23 1.41 9.57
C VAL A 233 -8.01 0.77 8.92
N LYS A 234 -7.54 1.34 7.81
CA LYS A 234 -6.37 0.82 7.10
C LYS A 234 -5.07 0.95 7.89
N LEU A 235 -4.87 2.06 8.60
CA LEU A 235 -3.69 2.24 9.44
C LEU A 235 -3.72 1.28 10.65
N THR A 236 -4.86 1.08 11.28
CA THR A 236 -5.07 0.08 12.34
C THR A 236 -4.70 -1.32 11.85
N ARG A 237 -5.19 -1.71 10.67
CA ARG A 237 -4.86 -3.00 10.05
C ARG A 237 -3.36 -3.12 9.72
N ALA A 238 -2.73 -2.04 9.27
CA ALA A 238 -1.31 -2.03 8.92
C ALA A 238 -0.38 -2.27 10.12
N THR A 239 -0.78 -1.92 11.35
CA THR A 239 0.01 -2.21 12.56
C THR A 239 0.12 -3.71 12.83
N LEU A 240 -0.85 -4.52 12.37
CA LEU A 240 -0.87 -5.97 12.54
C LEU A 240 0.21 -6.69 11.70
N ILE A 241 0.95 -5.97 10.85
CA ILE A 241 2.13 -6.50 10.16
C ILE A 241 3.16 -7.03 11.16
N ILE A 242 3.30 -6.38 12.32
CA ILE A 242 4.30 -6.75 13.33
C ILE A 242 4.01 -8.15 13.92
N PRO A 243 2.83 -8.40 14.54
CA PRO A 243 2.54 -9.73 15.09
C PRO A 243 2.49 -10.81 14.01
N ILE A 244 2.05 -10.48 12.78
CA ILE A 244 2.02 -11.44 11.68
C ILE A 244 3.44 -11.80 11.22
N CYS A 245 4.35 -10.83 11.09
CA CYS A 245 5.75 -11.11 10.76
C CYS A 245 6.42 -11.95 11.86
N LEU A 246 6.19 -11.64 13.14
CA LEU A 246 6.70 -12.44 14.27
C LEU A 246 6.17 -13.88 14.22
N PHE A 247 4.89 -14.06 13.95
CA PHE A 247 4.28 -15.38 13.79
C PHE A 247 4.91 -16.15 12.62
N LEU A 248 5.16 -15.51 11.48
CA LEU A 248 5.80 -16.14 10.32
C LEU A 248 7.27 -16.49 10.61
N VAL A 249 8.01 -15.64 11.32
CA VAL A 249 9.38 -15.95 11.78
C VAL A 249 9.39 -17.19 12.66
N PHE A 250 8.49 -17.26 13.65
CA PHE A 250 8.34 -18.42 14.52
C PHE A 250 7.98 -19.69 13.74
N LEU A 251 7.03 -19.60 12.81
CA LEU A 251 6.59 -20.72 11.97
C LEU A 251 7.73 -21.24 11.08
N GLU A 252 8.51 -20.34 10.50
CA GLU A 252 9.63 -20.68 9.62
C GLU A 252 10.80 -21.29 10.42
N ALA A 253 11.10 -20.76 11.61
CA ALA A 253 12.08 -21.33 12.53
C ALA A 253 11.69 -22.75 12.98
N TRP A 254 10.42 -22.96 13.28
CA TRP A 254 9.89 -24.27 13.66
C TRP A 254 9.98 -25.30 12.52
N ARG A 255 9.67 -24.87 11.29
CA ARG A 255 9.77 -25.74 10.09
C ARG A 255 11.20 -26.16 9.77
N GLN A 256 12.15 -25.24 9.94
CA GLN A 256 13.55 -25.51 9.55
C GLN A 256 14.35 -26.27 10.60
N LYS A 257 13.82 -26.55 11.80
CA LYS A 257 14.55 -27.19 12.94
C LYS A 257 15.93 -26.58 13.20
N LYS A 258 16.18 -25.34 12.79
CA LYS A 258 17.46 -24.63 12.93
C LYS A 258 17.36 -23.59 14.04
N ASN A 259 18.36 -23.61 14.95
CA ASN A 259 18.50 -22.61 16.02
C ASN A 259 18.81 -21.18 15.56
N ASN A 260 18.90 -20.92 14.26
CA ASN A 260 19.16 -19.60 13.72
C ASN A 260 17.84 -18.94 13.30
N MET A 261 17.25 -18.18 14.22
CA MET A 261 16.14 -17.27 13.84
C MET A 261 16.62 -16.30 12.76
N PRO A 262 15.82 -16.03 11.69
CA PRO A 262 16.14 -14.97 10.76
C PRO A 262 16.27 -13.65 11.53
N ASN A 263 17.40 -12.97 11.36
CA ASN A 263 17.65 -11.69 12.01
C ASN A 263 16.80 -10.62 11.30
N VAL A 264 15.56 -10.46 11.75
CA VAL A 264 14.61 -9.51 11.19
C VAL A 264 14.63 -8.26 12.06
N ALA A 265 15.16 -7.17 11.54
CA ALA A 265 15.16 -5.88 12.22
C ALA A 265 13.72 -5.31 12.25
N LEU A 266 12.98 -5.55 13.33
CA LEU A 266 11.61 -5.09 13.53
C LEU A 266 11.43 -3.59 13.27
N ALA A 267 12.45 -2.78 13.60
CA ALA A 267 12.47 -1.36 13.33
C ALA A 267 12.38 -0.99 11.84
N GLN A 268 12.81 -1.89 10.93
CA GLN A 268 12.71 -1.67 9.48
C GLN A 268 11.32 -2.03 8.92
N ILE A 269 10.60 -2.92 9.60
CA ILE A 269 9.25 -3.34 9.23
C ILE A 269 8.22 -2.34 9.74
N PHE A 270 8.52 -1.66 10.87
CA PHE A 270 7.59 -0.75 11.52
C PHE A 270 7.24 0.43 10.60
N PRO A 271 5.94 0.68 10.33
CA PRO A 271 5.51 1.79 9.48
C PRO A 271 5.52 3.11 10.26
N TRP A 272 6.70 3.73 10.41
CA TRP A 272 6.94 4.94 11.20
C TRP A 272 5.99 6.10 10.90
N PHE A 273 5.47 6.19 9.67
CA PHE A 273 4.51 7.24 9.32
C PHE A 273 3.19 7.13 10.08
N ILE A 274 2.80 5.93 10.56
CA ILE A 274 1.62 5.74 11.41
C ILE A 274 1.85 6.40 12.79
N LEU A 275 3.06 6.25 13.36
CA LEU A 275 3.38 6.93 14.61
C LEU A 275 3.28 8.45 14.46
N TRP A 276 3.83 9.00 13.37
CA TRP A 276 3.73 10.43 13.09
C TRP A 276 2.31 10.90 12.81
N PHE A 277 1.47 10.07 12.19
CA PHE A 277 0.03 10.31 12.04
C PHE A 277 -0.66 10.42 13.41
N LEU A 278 -0.36 9.50 14.34
CA LEU A 278 -0.89 9.55 15.72
C LEU A 278 -0.39 10.79 16.49
N VAL A 279 0.88 11.17 16.30
CA VAL A 279 1.43 12.41 16.90
C VAL A 279 0.70 13.64 16.35
N ALA A 280 0.48 13.70 15.02
CA ALA A 280 -0.26 14.81 14.40
C ALA A 280 -1.69 14.91 14.93
N SER A 281 -2.39 13.79 15.10
CA SER A 281 -3.71 13.72 15.69
C SER A 281 -3.70 14.11 17.18
N GLY A 282 -2.68 13.69 17.92
CA GLY A 282 -2.47 14.13 19.30
C GLY A 282 -2.34 15.65 19.41
N VAL A 283 -1.53 16.27 18.54
CA VAL A 283 -1.39 17.73 18.47
C VAL A 283 -2.73 18.40 18.14
N ARG A 284 -3.54 17.83 17.23
CA ARG A 284 -4.90 18.33 16.96
C ARG A 284 -5.78 18.29 18.22
N SER A 285 -5.69 17.20 18.98
CA SER A 285 -6.52 16.99 20.17
C SER A 285 -6.17 17.91 21.34
N THR A 286 -4.94 18.47 21.38
CA THR A 286 -4.55 19.45 22.41
C THR A 286 -5.13 20.84 22.18
N GLY A 287 -5.74 21.11 21.02
CA GLY A 287 -6.25 22.45 20.66
C GLY A 287 -5.16 23.49 20.36
N LEU A 288 -3.88 23.09 20.32
CA LEU A 288 -2.75 24.01 20.02
C LEU A 288 -2.73 24.52 18.58
N LEU A 289 -3.41 23.82 17.66
CA LEU A 289 -3.47 24.21 16.25
C LEU A 289 -4.59 25.23 16.02
N PRO A 290 -4.27 26.41 15.44
CA PRO A 290 -5.30 27.36 15.01
C PRO A 290 -6.24 26.70 13.98
N GLU A 291 -7.55 26.84 14.18
CA GLU A 291 -8.56 26.25 13.27
C GLU A 291 -8.42 26.73 11.82
N ALA A 292 -7.93 27.95 11.63
CA ALA A 292 -7.68 28.52 10.31
C ALA A 292 -6.63 27.74 9.47
N LEU A 293 -5.74 26.96 10.11
CA LEU A 293 -4.73 26.16 9.42
C LEU A 293 -5.27 24.81 8.93
N LEU A 294 -6.34 24.28 9.53
CA LEU A 294 -6.87 22.95 9.24
C LEU A 294 -7.30 22.78 7.77
N PRO A 295 -8.03 23.73 7.16
CA PRO A 295 -8.41 23.63 5.74
C PRO A 295 -7.18 23.58 4.81
N TRP A 296 -6.13 24.33 5.14
CA TRP A 296 -4.88 24.36 4.37
C TRP A 296 -4.12 23.03 4.47
N LEU A 297 -4.01 22.47 5.70
CA LEU A 297 -3.35 21.18 5.93
C LEU A 297 -4.11 20.05 5.22
N SER A 298 -5.43 20.02 5.35
CA SER A 298 -6.29 19.05 4.65
C SER A 298 -6.20 19.19 3.12
N GLY A 299 -6.23 20.41 2.61
CA GLY A 299 -6.07 20.69 1.18
C GLY A 299 -4.70 20.23 0.65
N ALA A 300 -3.63 20.52 1.38
CA ALA A 300 -2.29 20.08 1.06
C ALA A 300 -2.17 18.55 1.09
N ALA A 301 -2.72 17.89 2.12
CA ALA A 301 -2.73 16.45 2.24
C ALA A 301 -3.43 15.80 1.03
N LYS A 302 -4.62 16.27 0.66
CA LYS A 302 -5.38 15.78 -0.50
C LYS A 302 -4.62 15.95 -1.81
N PHE A 303 -4.00 17.11 -2.02
CA PHE A 303 -3.19 17.34 -3.23
C PHE A 303 -1.97 16.40 -3.27
N MET A 304 -1.28 16.20 -2.14
CA MET A 304 -0.16 15.26 -2.03
C MET A 304 -0.61 13.81 -2.27
N ILE A 305 -1.83 13.43 -1.85
CA ILE A 305 -2.42 12.13 -2.18
C ILE A 305 -2.56 11.99 -3.70
N ILE A 306 -3.13 12.98 -4.39
CA ILE A 306 -3.28 12.94 -5.85
C ILE A 306 -1.90 12.83 -6.52
N MET A 307 -0.89 13.55 -6.04
CA MET A 307 0.47 13.48 -6.56
C MET A 307 1.09 12.08 -6.36
N ALA A 308 0.90 11.48 -5.18
CA ALA A 308 1.36 10.12 -4.90
C ALA A 308 0.66 9.08 -5.77
N LEU A 309 -0.65 9.22 -5.99
CA LEU A 309 -1.45 8.33 -6.83
C LEU A 309 -1.12 8.48 -8.31
N SER A 310 -0.85 9.69 -8.78
CA SER A 310 -0.30 9.93 -10.12
C SER A 310 1.03 9.20 -10.32
N ALA A 311 1.90 9.22 -9.30
CA ALA A 311 3.17 8.50 -9.32
C ALA A 311 2.99 6.97 -9.32
N ILE A 312 1.99 6.45 -8.60
CA ILE A 312 1.62 5.03 -8.62
C ILE A 312 1.13 4.64 -10.02
N GLY A 313 0.25 5.45 -10.62
CA GLY A 313 -0.17 5.25 -12.00
C GLY A 313 1.00 5.23 -12.99
N LEU A 314 1.94 6.18 -12.87
CA LEU A 314 3.17 6.22 -13.67
C LEU A 314 4.07 4.99 -13.47
N SER A 315 4.05 4.39 -12.28
CA SER A 315 4.83 3.18 -11.98
C SER A 315 4.16 1.90 -12.47
N THR A 316 2.90 1.98 -12.91
CA THR A 316 2.10 0.83 -13.33
C THR A 316 2.43 0.41 -14.76
N ASN A 317 2.94 -0.81 -14.92
CA ASN A 317 3.23 -1.41 -16.23
C ASN A 317 2.23 -2.52 -16.53
N LEU A 318 1.26 -2.25 -17.39
CA LEU A 318 0.20 -3.20 -17.75
C LEU A 318 0.75 -4.48 -18.39
N ARG A 319 1.83 -4.39 -19.19
CA ARG A 319 2.46 -5.57 -19.80
C ARG A 319 3.01 -6.55 -18.75
N LYS A 320 3.64 -6.02 -17.69
CA LYS A 320 4.14 -6.85 -16.58
C LYS A 320 3.00 -7.52 -15.81
N ILE A 321 1.87 -6.82 -15.63
CA ILE A 321 0.69 -7.39 -14.98
C ILE A 321 0.16 -8.56 -15.80
N VAL A 322 -0.01 -8.38 -17.10
CA VAL A 322 -0.49 -9.44 -18.01
C VAL A 322 0.47 -10.63 -18.06
N SER A 323 1.79 -10.40 -17.99
CA SER A 323 2.80 -11.47 -18.00
C SER A 323 2.87 -12.30 -16.71
N THR A 324 2.18 -11.89 -15.63
CA THR A 324 2.14 -12.62 -14.34
C THR A 324 1.53 -14.02 -14.48
N GLY A 325 0.71 -14.23 -15.49
CA GLY A 325 -0.01 -15.48 -15.70
C GLY A 325 -1.36 -15.51 -14.98
N ILE A 326 -2.25 -16.37 -15.48
CA ILE A 326 -3.65 -16.38 -15.05
C ILE A 326 -3.83 -16.92 -13.61
N ARG A 327 -3.03 -17.91 -13.20
CA ARG A 327 -3.22 -18.56 -11.88
C ARG A 327 -3.01 -17.65 -10.68
N PRO A 328 -1.92 -16.85 -10.58
CA PRO A 328 -1.75 -15.87 -9.51
C PRO A 328 -2.84 -14.81 -9.52
N ILE A 329 -3.30 -14.37 -10.71
CA ILE A 329 -4.38 -13.39 -10.83
C ILE A 329 -5.70 -13.98 -10.32
N LEU A 330 -6.05 -15.22 -10.69
CA LEU A 330 -7.24 -15.88 -10.16
C LEU A 330 -7.18 -16.10 -8.65
N LEU A 331 -6.00 -16.44 -8.11
CA LEU A 331 -5.83 -16.52 -6.66
C LEU A 331 -6.07 -15.16 -6.01
N GLY A 332 -5.43 -14.11 -6.52
CA GLY A 332 -5.64 -12.75 -5.99
C GLY A 332 -7.08 -12.30 -6.07
N LEU A 333 -7.78 -12.56 -7.18
CA LEU A 333 -9.20 -12.28 -7.35
C LEU A 333 -10.04 -13.00 -6.29
N GLY A 334 -9.84 -14.31 -6.16
CA GLY A 334 -10.62 -15.11 -5.22
C GLY A 334 -10.42 -14.67 -3.77
N VAL A 335 -9.17 -14.40 -3.36
CA VAL A 335 -8.87 -13.90 -2.01
C VAL A 335 -9.46 -12.51 -1.79
N TRP A 336 -9.31 -11.61 -2.76
CA TRP A 336 -9.83 -10.25 -2.68
C TRP A 336 -11.35 -10.21 -2.58
N VAL A 337 -12.07 -10.99 -3.42
CA VAL A 337 -13.53 -11.11 -3.35
C VAL A 337 -13.98 -11.71 -2.01
N ALA A 338 -13.31 -12.77 -1.54
CA ALA A 338 -13.61 -13.38 -0.25
C ALA A 338 -13.48 -12.37 0.90
N VAL A 339 -12.43 -11.55 0.89
CA VAL A 339 -12.21 -10.48 1.88
C VAL A 339 -13.28 -9.39 1.76
N ALA A 340 -13.59 -8.93 0.54
CA ALA A 340 -14.58 -7.88 0.33
C ALA A 340 -15.99 -8.32 0.78
N VAL A 341 -16.38 -9.54 0.43
CA VAL A 341 -17.68 -10.11 0.84
C VAL A 341 -17.73 -10.35 2.35
N SER A 342 -16.67 -10.94 2.94
CA SER A 342 -16.65 -11.18 4.38
C SER A 342 -16.69 -9.90 5.21
N ALA A 343 -16.06 -8.81 4.73
CA ALA A 343 -16.14 -7.50 5.36
C ALA A 343 -17.59 -7.00 5.42
N LEU A 344 -18.32 -7.06 4.30
CA LEU A 344 -19.74 -6.66 4.26
C LEU A 344 -20.61 -7.54 5.13
N LEU A 345 -20.39 -8.86 5.15
CA LEU A 345 -21.17 -9.78 5.97
C LEU A 345 -20.99 -9.50 7.47
N VAL A 346 -19.76 -9.24 7.91
CA VAL A 346 -19.49 -8.89 9.32
C VAL A 346 -20.13 -7.56 9.67
N GLN A 347 -20.01 -6.55 8.81
CA GLN A 347 -20.62 -5.23 9.01
C GLN A 347 -22.14 -5.32 9.06
N TYR A 348 -22.75 -6.11 8.17
CA TYR A 348 -24.19 -6.38 8.21
C TYR A 348 -24.63 -6.98 9.54
N GLY A 349 -23.89 -8.01 10.01
CA GLY A 349 -24.17 -8.64 11.31
C GLY A 349 -23.95 -7.72 12.52
N MET A 350 -23.15 -6.66 12.38
CA MET A 350 -22.87 -5.65 13.41
C MET A 350 -23.72 -4.38 13.26
N ASN A 351 -24.62 -4.29 12.27
CA ASN A 351 -25.38 -3.08 11.91
C ASN A 351 -24.49 -1.85 11.63
N GLN A 352 -23.40 -2.04 10.87
CA GLN A 352 -22.40 -1.03 10.56
C GLN A 352 -22.35 -0.67 9.05
N LEU A 353 -23.39 -0.96 8.27
CA LEU A 353 -23.45 -0.65 6.85
C LEU A 353 -23.85 0.80 6.55
#